data_2271217d2fee8c982cb41d1100a52ae9
#
_entry.id   2271217d2fee8c982cb41d1100a52ae9
#
_cell.length_a   1.000
_cell.length_b   1.000
_cell.length_c   1.000
_cell.angle_alpha   90.00
_cell.angle_beta   90.00
_cell.angle_gamma   90.00
#
_symmetry.space_group_name_H-M   'P 1'
#
loop_
_entity.id
_entity.type
_entity.pdbx_description
1 polymer ?
#
loop_
_entity_poly.entity_id
_entity_poly.type
_entity_poly.pdbx_seq_one_letter_code
_entity_poly.pdbx_strand_id
1 'polypeptide(L)'
;MGGGIEVTVAQHTNGFQTIANNGNYLKRYMVEQIIDRDGDVVYKHEADPVRVYSPATATIMQDLLRGVITSGATTTFKSRISQVNPTLAGADWIGKTGTTNSNGDMWLMLSTPNVSLGGWIGHDNNASMQTLTGYNNNAQYMAQLANAIYQADPSLFGIQDKFTLDKSVIRSEVLKSTGERPGRVNVNGRDIDVSGQMVTSLWAKNGAPTTQYRFAI
;
A
#
# COMPACT_ATOMS: atom_id res chain seq x y z
N MET A 1 -4.95 9.81 1.58
CA MET A 1 -4.08 9.95 2.75
C MET A 1 -3.71 11.42 2.81
N GLY A 2 -4.28 12.14 3.70
CA GLY A 2 -4.04 13.57 3.87
C GLY A 2 -5.06 14.16 4.83
N GLY A 3 -4.59 15.05 5.71
CA GLY A 3 -5.39 15.78 6.67
C GLY A 3 -5.63 15.05 7.99
N GLY A 4 -5.51 15.77 9.07
CA GLY A 4 -5.84 15.32 10.43
C GLY A 4 -4.66 14.92 11.31
N ILE A 5 -3.52 14.55 10.75
CA ILE A 5 -2.30 14.25 11.51
C ILE A 5 -1.08 14.81 10.77
N GLU A 6 -0.25 15.55 11.48
CA GLU A 6 1.04 16.00 10.97
C GLU A 6 2.07 14.89 11.13
N VAL A 7 2.75 14.54 10.04
CA VAL A 7 3.79 13.51 10.02
C VAL A 7 4.94 13.90 9.11
N THR A 8 6.14 13.52 9.47
CA THR A 8 7.28 13.64 8.56
C THR A 8 7.20 12.59 7.45
N VAL A 9 7.85 12.85 6.30
CA VAL A 9 7.96 11.86 5.21
C VAL A 9 8.49 10.52 5.73
N ALA A 10 9.50 10.56 6.59
CA ALA A 10 10.10 9.36 7.16
C ALA A 10 9.13 8.57 8.06
N GLN A 11 8.29 9.25 8.88
CA GLN A 11 7.28 8.58 9.71
C GLN A 11 6.18 7.95 8.84
N HIS A 12 5.72 8.67 7.81
CA HIS A 12 4.69 8.18 6.91
C HIS A 12 5.19 6.96 6.11
N THR A 13 6.42 7.03 5.58
CA THR A 13 7.06 5.91 4.87
C THR A 13 7.18 4.68 5.78
N ASN A 14 7.59 4.87 7.03
CA ASN A 14 7.71 3.79 8.00
C ASN A 14 6.35 3.17 8.35
N GLY A 15 5.29 3.98 8.46
CA GLY A 15 3.93 3.49 8.64
C GLY A 15 3.45 2.67 7.43
N PHE A 16 3.75 3.11 6.22
CA PHE A 16 3.41 2.38 4.99
C PHE A 16 4.21 1.08 4.88
N GLN A 17 5.50 1.10 5.24
CA GLN A 17 6.37 -0.07 5.31
C GLN A 17 5.79 -1.17 6.22
N THR A 18 5.09 -0.81 7.30
CA THR A 18 4.43 -1.78 8.19
C THR A 18 3.44 -2.68 7.43
N ILE A 19 2.72 -2.12 6.45
CA ILE A 19 1.81 -2.89 5.58
C ILE A 19 2.64 -3.80 4.66
N ALA A 20 3.68 -3.26 4.01
CA ALA A 20 4.56 -4.03 3.12
C ALA A 20 5.28 -5.17 3.85
N ASN A 21 5.60 -4.99 5.13
CA ASN A 21 6.23 -5.99 6.01
C ASN A 21 5.20 -6.89 6.72
N ASN A 22 4.13 -7.28 6.03
CA ASN A 22 3.12 -8.20 6.51
C ASN A 22 2.51 -7.83 7.88
N GLY A 23 2.43 -6.53 8.18
CA GLY A 23 1.84 -6.00 9.40
C GLY A 23 2.81 -5.89 10.58
N ASN A 24 4.11 -6.06 10.36
CA ASN A 24 5.15 -5.84 11.37
C ASN A 24 5.74 -4.44 11.22
N TYR A 25 5.59 -3.64 12.25
CA TYR A 25 6.31 -2.38 12.38
C TYR A 25 7.76 -2.65 12.79
N LEU A 26 8.70 -1.98 12.12
CA LEU A 26 10.11 -1.93 12.50
C LEU A 26 10.48 -0.49 12.83
N LYS A 27 11.06 -0.27 13.99
CA LYS A 27 11.63 1.03 14.32
C LYS A 27 12.74 1.36 13.31
N ARG A 28 12.64 2.52 12.69
CA ARG A 28 13.67 2.99 11.74
C ARG A 28 14.99 3.26 12.45
N TYR A 29 16.07 2.97 11.79
CA TYR A 29 17.45 3.23 12.22
C TYR A 29 18.27 3.76 11.03
N MET A 30 19.42 4.33 11.33
CA MET A 30 20.35 4.85 10.31
C MET A 30 21.75 4.21 10.45
N VAL A 31 22.08 3.67 11.62
CA VAL A 31 23.35 3.02 11.90
C VAL A 31 23.11 1.54 12.06
N GLU A 32 23.61 0.73 11.14
CA GLU A 32 23.48 -0.72 11.17
C GLU A 32 24.48 -1.34 12.13
N GLN A 33 25.76 -0.91 12.03
CA GLN A 33 26.80 -1.34 12.95
C GLN A 33 27.90 -0.29 13.08
N ILE A 34 28.62 -0.34 14.18
CA ILE A 34 29.81 0.44 14.43
C ILE A 34 30.95 -0.56 14.68
N ILE A 35 32.03 -0.42 13.95
CA ILE A 35 33.24 -1.24 14.06
C ILE A 35 34.36 -0.34 14.55
N ASP A 36 35.13 -0.77 15.53
CA ASP A 36 36.29 -0.03 16.01
C ASP A 36 37.49 -0.21 15.04
N ARG A 37 38.62 0.43 15.38
CA ARG A 37 39.82 0.39 14.57
C ARG A 37 40.52 -0.98 14.53
N ASP A 38 40.20 -1.84 15.49
CA ASP A 38 40.78 -3.19 15.63
C ASP A 38 39.91 -4.23 14.87
N GLY A 39 38.76 -3.80 14.30
CA GLY A 39 37.82 -4.61 13.54
C GLY A 39 36.70 -5.22 14.40
N ASP A 40 36.64 -4.90 15.67
CA ASP A 40 35.63 -5.42 16.57
C ASP A 40 34.30 -4.65 16.45
N VAL A 41 33.18 -5.38 16.43
CA VAL A 41 31.83 -4.77 16.37
C VAL A 41 31.45 -4.26 17.75
N VAL A 42 31.46 -2.94 17.94
CA VAL A 42 31.09 -2.28 19.21
C VAL A 42 29.59 -1.96 19.30
N TYR A 43 28.90 -1.93 18.16
CA TYR A 43 27.44 -1.80 18.09
C TYR A 43 26.92 -2.53 16.86
N LYS A 44 25.81 -3.22 17.01
CA LYS A 44 25.02 -3.78 15.89
C LYS A 44 23.55 -3.55 16.19
N HIS A 45 22.84 -3.00 15.19
CA HIS A 45 21.39 -2.86 15.29
C HIS A 45 20.71 -4.23 15.28
N GLU A 46 19.82 -4.46 16.23
CA GLU A 46 18.95 -5.63 16.27
C GLU A 46 17.52 -5.20 15.95
N ALA A 47 16.94 -5.86 14.95
CA ALA A 47 15.56 -5.58 14.57
C ALA A 47 14.60 -6.19 15.59
N ASP A 48 13.70 -5.35 16.13
CA ASP A 48 12.64 -5.76 17.05
C ASP A 48 11.27 -5.47 16.40
N PRO A 49 10.71 -6.42 15.65
CA PRO A 49 9.46 -6.21 14.94
C PRO A 49 8.26 -6.27 15.89
N VAL A 50 7.41 -5.24 15.85
CA VAL A 50 6.16 -5.18 16.60
C VAL A 50 4.98 -5.49 15.66
N ARG A 51 4.17 -6.50 16.01
CA ARG A 51 2.96 -6.84 15.27
C ARG A 51 1.89 -5.77 15.44
N VAL A 52 1.55 -5.06 14.35
CA VAL A 52 0.50 -4.02 14.32
C VAL A 52 -0.78 -4.55 13.66
N TYR A 53 -0.64 -5.24 12.53
CA TYR A 53 -1.76 -5.84 11.80
C TYR A 53 -1.59 -7.36 11.72
N SER A 54 -2.72 -8.08 11.66
CA SER A 54 -2.66 -9.52 11.38
C SER A 54 -2.08 -9.75 9.96
N PRO A 55 -1.40 -10.89 9.72
CA PRO A 55 -0.88 -11.20 8.39
C PRO A 55 -1.97 -11.19 7.31
N ALA A 56 -3.16 -11.73 7.61
CA ALA A 56 -4.28 -11.70 6.67
C ALA A 56 -4.69 -10.26 6.33
N THR A 57 -4.82 -9.39 7.33
CA THR A 57 -5.19 -7.97 7.11
C THR A 57 -4.14 -7.24 6.27
N ALA A 58 -2.86 -7.42 6.60
CA ALA A 58 -1.76 -6.76 5.90
C ALA A 58 -1.68 -7.22 4.45
N THR A 59 -1.76 -8.53 4.18
CA THR A 59 -1.63 -9.06 2.82
C THR A 59 -2.85 -8.78 1.94
N ILE A 60 -4.05 -8.70 2.50
CA ILE A 60 -5.23 -8.18 1.78
C ILE A 60 -5.02 -6.70 1.42
N MET A 61 -4.50 -5.89 2.33
CA MET A 61 -4.21 -4.48 2.04
C MET A 61 -3.13 -4.35 0.95
N GLN A 62 -2.09 -5.19 0.95
CA GLN A 62 -1.10 -5.23 -0.13
C GLN A 62 -1.76 -5.53 -1.48
N ASP A 63 -2.69 -6.48 -1.55
CA ASP A 63 -3.41 -6.82 -2.78
C ASP A 63 -4.27 -5.65 -3.28
N LEU A 64 -4.98 -4.96 -2.39
CA LEU A 64 -5.74 -3.75 -2.71
C LEU A 64 -4.83 -2.62 -3.23
N LEU A 65 -3.68 -2.40 -2.59
CA LEU A 65 -2.71 -1.37 -2.97
C LEU A 65 -1.99 -1.69 -4.29
N ARG A 66 -1.83 -2.97 -4.63
CA ARG A 66 -1.38 -3.40 -5.96
C ARG A 66 -2.38 -2.98 -7.04
N GLY A 67 -3.67 -3.19 -6.79
CA GLY A 67 -4.74 -2.73 -7.68
C GLY A 67 -4.70 -1.23 -7.95
N VAL A 68 -4.35 -0.41 -6.95
CA VAL A 68 -4.20 1.05 -7.10
C VAL A 68 -3.09 1.41 -8.09
N ILE A 69 -1.96 0.69 -8.08
CA ILE A 69 -0.84 0.90 -9.01
C ILE A 69 -1.17 0.43 -10.43
N THR A 70 -1.86 -0.71 -10.56
CA THR A 70 -2.05 -1.37 -11.86
C THR A 70 -3.24 -0.81 -12.66
N SER A 71 -4.31 -0.44 -11.98
CA SER A 71 -5.56 -0.01 -12.64
C SER A 71 -6.30 1.14 -11.94
N GLY A 72 -5.76 1.65 -10.83
CA GLY A 72 -6.39 2.68 -10.02
C GLY A 72 -5.78 4.07 -10.20
N ALA A 73 -5.91 4.89 -9.16
CA ALA A 73 -5.52 6.30 -9.16
C ALA A 73 -4.00 6.57 -9.24
N THR A 74 -3.16 5.55 -9.05
CA THR A 74 -1.69 5.70 -9.02
C THR A 74 -1.01 5.14 -10.27
N THR A 75 -1.76 4.88 -11.35
CA THR A 75 -1.25 4.38 -12.63
C THR A 75 -0.22 5.32 -13.28
N THR A 76 -0.23 6.61 -12.95
CA THR A 76 0.79 7.57 -13.41
C THR A 76 2.19 7.14 -13.00
N PHE A 77 2.40 6.67 -11.77
CA PHE A 77 3.69 6.12 -11.35
C PHE A 77 4.09 4.92 -12.20
N LYS A 78 3.16 3.98 -12.46
CA LYS A 78 3.43 2.81 -13.30
C LYS A 78 3.89 3.20 -14.70
N SER A 79 3.23 4.19 -15.29
CA SER A 79 3.64 4.73 -16.59
C SER A 79 5.04 5.35 -16.54
N ARG A 80 5.35 6.15 -15.51
CA ARG A 80 6.64 6.83 -15.36
C ARG A 80 7.78 5.85 -15.14
N ILE A 81 7.61 4.90 -14.23
CA ILE A 81 8.66 3.90 -13.96
C ILE A 81 8.90 3.00 -15.18
N SER A 82 7.87 2.69 -15.96
CA SER A 82 8.03 1.94 -17.22
C SER A 82 8.84 2.68 -18.27
N GLN A 83 8.73 4.01 -18.32
CA GLN A 83 9.52 4.86 -19.22
C GLN A 83 10.98 5.00 -18.75
N VAL A 84 11.19 5.10 -17.43
CA VAL A 84 12.51 5.31 -16.84
C VAL A 84 13.32 4.01 -16.78
N ASN A 85 12.68 2.93 -16.32
CA ASN A 85 13.32 1.62 -16.18
C ASN A 85 12.29 0.48 -16.32
N PRO A 86 12.16 -0.12 -17.52
CA PRO A 86 11.21 -1.21 -17.76
C PRO A 86 11.42 -2.44 -16.87
N THR A 87 12.68 -2.76 -16.51
CA THR A 87 13.00 -3.89 -15.62
C THR A 87 12.44 -3.63 -14.23
N LEU A 88 12.70 -2.46 -13.67
CA LEU A 88 12.21 -2.06 -12.35
C LEU A 88 10.68 -1.91 -12.33
N ALA A 89 10.07 -1.52 -13.45
CA ALA A 89 8.62 -1.50 -13.61
C ALA A 89 7.98 -2.90 -13.49
N GLY A 90 8.74 -3.98 -13.71
CA GLY A 90 8.32 -5.37 -13.55
C GLY A 90 8.26 -5.86 -12.10
N ALA A 91 8.84 -5.12 -11.14
CA ALA A 91 8.70 -5.42 -9.72
C ALA A 91 7.24 -5.39 -9.26
N ASP A 92 6.95 -6.09 -8.18
CA ASP A 92 5.60 -6.11 -7.60
C ASP A 92 5.37 -4.86 -6.73
N TRP A 93 4.88 -3.81 -7.38
CA TRP A 93 4.64 -2.53 -6.74
C TRP A 93 3.26 -2.45 -6.09
N ILE A 94 3.25 -1.97 -4.87
CA ILE A 94 2.06 -1.47 -4.18
C ILE A 94 2.22 0.03 -3.90
N GLY A 95 1.11 0.77 -3.84
CA GLY A 95 1.22 2.21 -3.55
C GLY A 95 -0.09 2.92 -3.38
N LYS A 96 0.02 4.15 -2.87
CA LYS A 96 -1.12 5.03 -2.65
C LYS A 96 -0.70 6.49 -2.76
N THR A 97 -1.49 7.25 -3.49
CA THR A 97 -1.41 8.72 -3.50
C THR A 97 -2.19 9.33 -2.35
N GLY A 98 -1.80 10.52 -1.93
CA GLY A 98 -2.56 11.35 -1.00
C GLY A 98 -2.55 12.80 -1.48
N THR A 99 -3.68 13.48 -1.34
CA THR A 99 -3.81 14.91 -1.63
C THR A 99 -4.64 15.52 -0.52
N THR A 100 -4.12 16.56 0.14
CA THR A 100 -4.88 17.30 1.14
C THR A 100 -5.82 18.31 0.48
N ASN A 101 -6.73 18.88 1.28
CA ASN A 101 -7.64 19.91 0.81
C ASN A 101 -6.85 21.07 0.19
N SER A 102 -7.40 21.70 -0.84
CA SER A 102 -6.76 22.78 -1.58
C SER A 102 -5.41 22.45 -2.20
N ASN A 103 -5.09 21.15 -2.39
CA ASN A 103 -3.81 20.68 -2.95
C ASN A 103 -2.58 21.23 -2.19
N GLY A 104 -2.68 21.38 -0.87
CA GLY A 104 -1.55 21.84 -0.05
C GLY A 104 -0.42 20.83 0.02
N ASP A 105 -0.77 19.51 0.07
CA ASP A 105 0.18 18.41 0.12
C ASP A 105 -0.16 17.36 -0.93
N MET A 106 0.85 16.83 -1.58
CA MET A 106 0.74 15.71 -2.49
C MET A 106 1.72 14.61 -2.10
N TRP A 107 1.17 13.48 -1.68
CA TRP A 107 1.91 12.32 -1.23
C TRP A 107 1.90 11.19 -2.26
N LEU A 108 2.99 10.45 -2.30
CA LEU A 108 3.07 9.17 -3.00
C LEU A 108 3.86 8.18 -2.16
N MET A 109 3.17 7.15 -1.67
CA MET A 109 3.77 6.04 -0.95
C MET A 109 3.85 4.84 -1.87
N LEU A 110 5.00 4.19 -1.91
CA LEU A 110 5.30 3.06 -2.78
C LEU A 110 6.04 1.98 -1.99
N SER A 111 5.79 0.72 -2.30
CA SER A 111 6.66 -0.38 -1.85
C SER A 111 6.74 -1.48 -2.90
N THR A 112 7.88 -2.15 -2.93
CA THR A 112 8.03 -3.55 -3.35
C THR A 112 8.12 -4.42 -2.09
N PRO A 113 8.21 -5.75 -2.17
CA PRO A 113 8.45 -6.59 -0.99
C PRO A 113 9.67 -6.17 -0.16
N ASN A 114 10.68 -5.55 -0.78
CA ASN A 114 11.98 -5.29 -0.16
C ASN A 114 12.27 -3.81 0.09
N VAL A 115 11.63 -2.89 -0.62
CA VAL A 115 11.91 -1.44 -0.55
C VAL A 115 10.62 -0.66 -0.36
N SER A 116 10.63 0.29 0.58
CA SER A 116 9.56 1.27 0.75
C SER A 116 10.06 2.68 0.48
N LEU A 117 9.32 3.44 -0.31
CA LEU A 117 9.65 4.80 -0.72
C LEU A 117 8.47 5.73 -0.39
N GLY A 118 8.78 6.90 0.13
CA GLY A 118 7.79 7.94 0.39
C GLY A 118 8.20 9.26 -0.27
N GLY A 119 7.29 9.84 -1.04
CA GLY A 119 7.46 11.13 -1.69
C GLY A 119 6.41 12.14 -1.23
N TRP A 120 6.83 13.35 -0.97
CA TRP A 120 5.98 14.49 -0.66
C TRP A 120 6.38 15.69 -1.51
N ILE A 121 5.38 16.38 -2.01
CA ILE A 121 5.52 17.69 -2.66
C ILE A 121 4.50 18.62 -2.05
N GLY A 122 4.93 19.83 -1.68
CA GLY A 122 4.11 20.85 -1.07
C GLY A 122 4.91 22.11 -0.81
N HIS A 123 4.25 23.10 -0.21
CA HIS A 123 4.88 24.33 0.29
C HIS A 123 4.91 24.30 1.82
N ASP A 124 6.02 24.74 2.42
CA ASP A 124 6.18 24.76 3.89
C ASP A 124 5.12 25.61 4.61
N ASN A 125 4.55 26.60 3.92
CA ASN A 125 3.44 27.41 4.40
C ASN A 125 2.06 26.88 4.02
N ASN A 126 1.98 25.63 3.56
CA ASN A 126 0.75 24.97 3.10
C ASN A 126 0.00 25.73 1.98
N ALA A 127 0.70 26.52 1.18
CA ALA A 127 0.10 27.19 0.03
C ALA A 127 -0.35 26.17 -1.02
N SER A 128 -1.47 26.45 -1.66
CA SER A 128 -2.05 25.56 -2.68
C SER A 128 -1.12 25.40 -3.88
N MET A 129 -0.93 24.17 -4.29
CA MET A 129 -0.37 23.83 -5.60
C MET A 129 -1.52 23.83 -6.62
N GLN A 130 -1.72 24.94 -7.32
CA GLN A 130 -2.90 25.23 -8.15
C GLN A 130 -3.16 24.28 -9.33
N THR A 131 -2.33 23.25 -9.55
CA THR A 131 -2.46 22.34 -10.67
C THR A 131 -2.17 20.89 -10.28
N LEU A 132 -2.72 19.92 -11.05
CA LEU A 132 -2.34 18.50 -11.01
C LEU A 132 -0.85 18.25 -11.34
N THR A 133 -0.09 19.29 -11.63
CA THR A 133 1.34 19.22 -11.95
C THR A 133 2.14 18.62 -10.78
N GLY A 134 1.81 18.97 -9.54
CA GLY A 134 2.49 18.40 -8.36
C GLY A 134 2.37 16.88 -8.26
N TYR A 135 1.20 16.32 -8.56
CA TYR A 135 0.99 14.88 -8.58
C TYR A 135 1.83 14.18 -9.65
N ASN A 136 1.85 14.71 -10.88
CA ASN A 136 2.64 14.16 -11.97
C ASN A 136 4.15 14.30 -11.69
N ASN A 137 4.57 15.41 -11.10
CA ASN A 137 5.95 15.66 -10.71
C ASN A 137 6.39 14.70 -9.61
N ASN A 138 5.54 14.44 -8.60
CA ASN A 138 5.85 13.46 -7.55
C ASN A 138 6.02 12.06 -8.13
N ALA A 139 5.14 11.62 -9.03
CA ALA A 139 5.26 10.33 -9.69
C ALA A 139 6.54 10.23 -10.55
N GLN A 140 6.90 11.30 -11.27
CA GLN A 140 8.14 11.36 -12.05
C GLN A 140 9.39 11.34 -11.16
N TYR A 141 9.39 12.15 -10.10
CA TYR A 141 10.47 12.19 -9.11
C TYR A 141 10.68 10.82 -8.47
N MET A 142 9.60 10.17 -8.02
CA MET A 142 9.69 8.86 -7.38
C MET A 142 10.15 7.76 -8.33
N ALA A 143 9.79 7.83 -9.61
CA ALA A 143 10.29 6.91 -10.61
C ALA A 143 11.80 7.08 -10.86
N GLN A 144 12.28 8.32 -10.91
CA GLN A 144 13.71 8.62 -11.05
C GLN A 144 14.50 8.22 -9.80
N LEU A 145 13.96 8.50 -8.60
CA LEU A 145 14.57 8.10 -7.32
C LEU A 145 14.70 6.57 -7.24
N ALA A 146 13.61 5.84 -7.54
CA ALA A 146 13.65 4.38 -7.55
C ALA A 146 14.69 3.84 -8.53
N ASN A 147 14.78 4.44 -9.73
CA ASN A 147 15.81 4.06 -10.70
C ASN A 147 17.22 4.38 -10.23
N ALA A 148 17.45 5.54 -9.61
CA ALA A 148 18.77 5.90 -9.07
C ALA A 148 19.24 4.90 -7.99
N ILE A 149 18.33 4.51 -7.09
CA ILE A 149 18.60 3.47 -6.08
C ILE A 149 18.88 2.13 -6.76
N TYR A 150 18.08 1.74 -7.75
CA TYR A 150 18.30 0.50 -8.51
C TYR A 150 19.63 0.47 -9.25
N GLN A 151 20.06 1.59 -9.82
CA GLN A 151 21.38 1.68 -10.48
C GLN A 151 22.53 1.58 -9.48
N ALA A 152 22.35 2.06 -8.26
CA ALA A 152 23.34 1.95 -7.19
C ALA A 152 23.45 0.53 -6.64
N ASP A 153 22.31 -0.14 -6.43
CA ASP A 153 22.24 -1.53 -5.98
C ASP A 153 20.94 -2.21 -6.46
N PRO A 154 20.98 -2.94 -7.57
CA PRO A 154 19.80 -3.64 -8.11
C PRO A 154 19.24 -4.71 -7.18
N SER A 155 20.05 -5.27 -6.27
CA SER A 155 19.63 -6.35 -5.36
C SER A 155 18.60 -5.92 -4.34
N LEU A 156 18.58 -4.62 -3.99
CA LEU A 156 17.65 -4.07 -3.01
C LEU A 156 16.18 -4.26 -3.38
N PHE A 157 15.85 -4.25 -4.66
CA PHE A 157 14.44 -4.29 -5.09
C PHE A 157 13.85 -5.69 -5.19
N GLY A 158 14.66 -6.74 -5.26
CA GLY A 158 14.16 -8.11 -5.40
C GLY A 158 13.11 -8.23 -6.50
N ILE A 159 13.47 -7.95 -7.76
CA ILE A 159 12.53 -7.82 -8.90
C ILE A 159 11.60 -9.04 -9.05
N GLN A 160 12.08 -10.22 -8.68
CA GLN A 160 11.32 -11.48 -8.77
C GLN A 160 10.44 -11.73 -7.53
N ASP A 161 10.65 -10.98 -6.44
CA ASP A 161 9.89 -11.15 -5.21
C ASP A 161 8.48 -10.61 -5.38
N LYS A 162 7.51 -11.29 -4.75
CA LYS A 162 6.10 -10.95 -4.86
C LYS A 162 5.45 -10.87 -3.48
N PHE A 163 4.55 -9.93 -3.30
CA PHE A 163 3.63 -9.96 -2.19
C PHE A 163 2.68 -11.14 -2.34
N THR A 164 2.56 -11.95 -1.32
CA THR A 164 1.71 -13.14 -1.31
C THR A 164 0.66 -13.05 -0.21
N LEU A 165 -0.54 -13.51 -0.51
CA LEU A 165 -1.60 -13.57 0.48
C LEU A 165 -1.25 -14.57 1.58
N ASP A 166 -1.51 -14.19 2.83
CA ASP A 166 -1.37 -15.10 3.97
C ASP A 166 -2.34 -16.29 3.83
N LYS A 167 -1.92 -17.45 4.29
CA LYS A 167 -2.71 -18.69 4.24
C LYS A 167 -4.04 -18.62 4.99
N SER A 168 -4.19 -17.70 5.94
CA SER A 168 -5.44 -17.48 6.69
C SER A 168 -6.45 -16.58 5.97
N VAL A 169 -6.11 -16.05 4.78
CA VAL A 169 -7.04 -15.26 3.96
C VAL A 169 -8.11 -16.16 3.37
N ILE A 170 -9.37 -15.80 3.61
CA ILE A 170 -10.54 -16.53 3.11
C ILE A 170 -11.00 -15.88 1.81
N ARG A 171 -11.19 -16.69 0.78
CA ARG A 171 -11.82 -16.27 -0.48
C ARG A 171 -13.32 -16.58 -0.40
N SER A 172 -14.15 -15.59 -0.65
CA SER A 172 -15.61 -15.75 -0.65
C SER A 172 -16.18 -15.21 -1.95
N GLU A 173 -17.10 -15.97 -2.55
CA GLU A 173 -17.92 -15.47 -3.65
C GLU A 173 -19.01 -14.57 -3.07
N VAL A 174 -19.07 -13.33 -3.58
CA VAL A 174 -19.97 -12.29 -3.09
C VAL A 174 -20.68 -11.60 -4.23
N LEU A 175 -21.82 -10.99 -3.94
CA LEU A 175 -22.51 -10.09 -4.86
C LEU A 175 -21.63 -8.85 -5.11
N LYS A 176 -21.37 -8.54 -6.36
CA LYS A 176 -20.57 -7.35 -6.74
C LYS A 176 -21.18 -6.05 -6.22
N SER A 177 -22.49 -6.00 -6.08
CA SER A 177 -23.23 -4.82 -5.64
C SER A 177 -23.11 -4.52 -4.14
N THR A 178 -23.00 -5.57 -3.31
CA THR A 178 -23.04 -5.44 -1.85
C THR A 178 -21.79 -5.90 -1.14
N GLY A 179 -20.96 -6.75 -1.78
CA GLY A 179 -19.82 -7.40 -1.14
C GLY A 179 -20.21 -8.51 -0.16
N GLU A 180 -21.47 -8.94 -0.15
CA GLU A 180 -21.99 -9.98 0.74
C GLU A 180 -22.32 -11.25 -0.03
N ARG A 181 -22.34 -12.41 0.63
CA ARG A 181 -22.78 -13.65 0.00
C ARG A 181 -24.27 -13.56 -0.34
N PRO A 182 -24.72 -14.12 -1.48
CA PRO A 182 -26.13 -14.18 -1.81
C PRO A 182 -26.91 -14.93 -0.71
N GLY A 183 -28.15 -14.57 -0.52
CA GLY A 183 -28.97 -15.17 0.52
C GLY A 183 -30.44 -14.82 0.37
N ARG A 184 -31.28 -15.41 1.23
CA ARG A 184 -32.69 -15.12 1.30
C ARG A 184 -32.95 -14.17 2.45
N VAL A 185 -33.71 -13.10 2.19
CA VAL A 185 -34.11 -12.08 3.16
C VAL A 185 -35.62 -12.03 3.23
N ASN A 186 -36.17 -11.85 4.43
CA ASN A 186 -37.62 -11.66 4.61
C ASN A 186 -37.95 -10.17 4.69
N VAL A 187 -38.77 -9.70 3.77
CA VAL A 187 -39.21 -8.31 3.68
C VAL A 187 -40.74 -8.27 3.82
N ASN A 188 -41.24 -7.75 4.93
CA ASN A 188 -42.69 -7.64 5.21
C ASN A 188 -43.43 -8.99 5.01
N GLY A 189 -42.84 -10.10 5.51
CA GLY A 189 -43.44 -11.44 5.42
C GLY A 189 -43.25 -12.14 4.07
N ARG A 190 -42.50 -11.54 3.14
CA ARG A 190 -42.14 -12.16 1.86
C ARG A 190 -40.67 -12.50 1.84
N ASP A 191 -40.35 -13.73 1.46
CA ASP A 191 -39.01 -14.17 1.24
C ASP A 191 -38.53 -13.74 -0.16
N ILE A 192 -37.41 -13.04 -0.21
CA ILE A 192 -36.76 -12.55 -1.43
C ILE A 192 -35.39 -13.18 -1.53
N ASP A 193 -35.10 -13.85 -2.64
CA ASP A 193 -33.79 -14.33 -2.96
C ASP A 193 -32.95 -13.19 -3.55
N VAL A 194 -31.92 -12.77 -2.84
CA VAL A 194 -30.99 -11.74 -3.31
C VAL A 194 -29.90 -12.38 -4.12
N SER A 195 -29.88 -12.09 -5.41
CA SER A 195 -28.93 -12.62 -6.39
C SER A 195 -28.40 -11.51 -7.30
N GLY A 196 -27.32 -11.79 -8.01
CA GLY A 196 -26.71 -10.82 -8.95
C GLY A 196 -25.35 -11.27 -9.45
N GLN A 197 -24.62 -10.36 -10.06
CA GLN A 197 -23.27 -10.64 -10.54
C GLN A 197 -22.35 -10.96 -9.36
N MET A 198 -21.65 -12.10 -9.45
CA MET A 198 -20.72 -12.57 -8.43
C MET A 198 -19.29 -12.15 -8.73
N VAL A 199 -18.53 -11.89 -7.66
CA VAL A 199 -17.08 -11.66 -7.69
C VAL A 199 -16.42 -12.34 -6.49
N THR A 200 -15.17 -12.75 -6.63
CA THR A 200 -14.38 -13.25 -5.51
C THR A 200 -13.88 -12.08 -4.67
N SER A 201 -14.07 -12.16 -3.37
CA SER A 201 -13.60 -11.17 -2.38
C SER A 201 -12.70 -11.82 -1.34
N LEU A 202 -11.75 -11.07 -0.78
CA LEU A 202 -10.77 -11.50 0.21
C LEU A 202 -11.18 -11.04 1.61
N TRP A 203 -11.08 -11.94 2.59
CA TRP A 203 -11.53 -11.70 3.95
C TRP A 203 -10.52 -12.20 4.98
N ALA A 204 -10.33 -11.41 6.06
CA ALA A 204 -9.38 -11.73 7.12
C ALA A 204 -9.94 -12.67 8.19
N LYS A 205 -11.28 -12.78 8.32
CA LYS A 205 -11.95 -13.63 9.31
C LYS A 205 -13.32 -14.04 8.79
N ASN A 206 -13.75 -15.25 9.12
CA ASN A 206 -15.11 -15.78 8.91
C ASN A 206 -15.68 -15.68 7.49
N GLY A 207 -14.90 -15.20 6.52
CA GLY A 207 -15.37 -14.96 5.15
C GLY A 207 -16.38 -13.81 5.06
N ALA A 208 -17.03 -13.68 3.90
CA ALA A 208 -18.02 -12.65 3.67
C ALA A 208 -19.30 -12.92 4.46
N PRO A 209 -19.96 -11.88 5.00
CA PRO A 209 -21.29 -12.01 5.60
C PRO A 209 -22.32 -12.41 4.54
N THR A 210 -23.40 -13.03 4.98
CA THR A 210 -24.57 -13.29 4.13
C THR A 210 -25.43 -12.03 4.06
N THR A 211 -26.02 -11.77 2.91
CA THR A 211 -26.92 -10.63 2.67
C THR A 211 -28.00 -10.54 3.74
N GLN A 212 -28.24 -9.34 4.24
CA GLN A 212 -29.22 -9.02 5.26
C GLN A 212 -30.25 -7.99 4.76
N TYR A 213 -31.41 -7.93 5.41
CA TYR A 213 -32.55 -7.08 5.06
C TYR A 213 -32.22 -5.59 4.81
N ARG A 214 -31.26 -5.03 5.50
CA ARG A 214 -30.90 -3.60 5.41
C ARG A 214 -30.46 -3.11 4.02
N PHE A 215 -30.25 -4.00 3.06
CA PHE A 215 -29.89 -3.66 1.69
C PHE A 215 -31.00 -3.92 0.67
N ALA A 216 -32.19 -4.22 1.14
CA ALA A 216 -33.35 -4.51 0.28
C ALA A 216 -34.24 -3.27 0.04
N ILE A 217 -33.64 -2.06 -0.01
CA ILE A 217 -34.37 -0.82 -0.32
C ILE A 217 -34.02 -0.39 -1.73
#